data_a693ea0d13279026725a5efdb22157c4
#
_entry.id   a693ea0d13279026725a5efdb22157c4
#
_cell.length_a   1.000
_cell.length_b   1.000
_cell.length_c   1.000
_cell.angle_alpha   90.00
_cell.angle_beta   90.00
_cell.angle_gamma   90.00
#
_symmetry.space_group_name_H-M   'P 1'
#
loop_
_entity.id
_entity.type
_entity.pdbx_description
1 polymer ?
#
loop_
_entity_poly.entity_id
_entity_poly.type
_entity_poly.pdbx_seq_one_letter_code
_entity_poly.pdbx_strand_id
1 'polypeptide(L)'
;MRKVLIIDDEEDLTFFVKANLELSGNYEVVIANRGKDGIKSASRHKPDIILLDIMMPQMDGFQVLEKLKKNPKTVAIPVIMLSAKADDDSKLKAAGLYNEGYLVKPVQIDNLKAKIDQVLERRNPD
;
A
#
# COMPACT_ATOMS: atom_id res chain seq x y z
N MET A 1 -8.92 12.07 9.72
CA MET A 1 -9.20 10.87 8.90
C MET A 1 -7.95 10.42 8.19
N ARG A 2 -7.66 9.13 8.22
CA ARG A 2 -6.47 8.58 7.57
C ARG A 2 -6.74 8.32 6.09
N LYS A 3 -5.88 8.83 5.23
CA LYS A 3 -6.00 8.62 3.78
C LYS A 3 -5.11 7.47 3.36
N VAL A 4 -5.70 6.46 2.76
CA VAL A 4 -5.01 5.25 2.30
C VAL A 4 -5.07 5.19 0.78
N LEU A 5 -3.92 4.98 0.13
CA LEU A 5 -3.89 4.71 -1.30
C LEU A 5 -3.63 3.22 -1.48
N ILE A 6 -4.50 2.52 -2.21
CA ILE A 6 -4.26 1.13 -2.57
C ILE A 6 -3.94 1.04 -4.06
N ILE A 7 -2.82 0.39 -4.37
CA ILE A 7 -2.34 0.17 -5.73
C ILE A 7 -2.34 -1.32 -5.98
N ASP A 8 -3.32 -1.81 -6.75
CA ASP A 8 -3.50 -3.23 -7.02
C ASP A 8 -4.34 -3.38 -8.28
N ASP A 9 -3.94 -4.26 -9.19
CA ASP A 9 -4.64 -4.45 -10.46
C ASP A 9 -5.93 -5.26 -10.32
N GLU A 10 -6.15 -5.89 -9.17
CA GLU A 10 -7.39 -6.62 -8.90
C GLU A 10 -8.48 -5.64 -8.46
N GLU A 11 -9.37 -5.29 -9.39
CA GLU A 11 -10.41 -4.29 -9.12
C GLU A 11 -11.38 -4.74 -8.01
N ASP A 12 -11.69 -6.02 -7.94
CA ASP A 12 -12.56 -6.55 -6.89
C ASP A 12 -11.93 -6.36 -5.51
N LEU A 13 -10.62 -6.59 -5.40
CA LEU A 13 -9.91 -6.42 -4.14
C LEU A 13 -9.87 -4.96 -3.71
N THR A 14 -9.54 -4.05 -4.64
CA THR A 14 -9.47 -2.63 -4.29
C THR A 14 -10.84 -2.09 -3.89
N PHE A 15 -11.89 -2.53 -4.56
CA PHE A 15 -13.26 -2.17 -4.18
C PHE A 15 -13.61 -2.69 -2.78
N PHE A 16 -13.30 -3.95 -2.51
CA PHE A 16 -13.55 -4.58 -1.21
C PHE A 16 -12.83 -3.82 -0.09
N VAL A 17 -11.55 -3.51 -0.29
CA VAL A 17 -10.75 -2.81 0.72
C VAL A 17 -11.33 -1.41 0.97
N LYS A 18 -11.63 -0.67 -0.10
CA LYS A 18 -12.19 0.67 0.03
C LYS A 18 -13.52 0.65 0.78
N ALA A 19 -14.44 -0.23 0.35
CA ALA A 19 -15.77 -0.29 0.96
C ALA A 19 -15.69 -0.60 2.46
N ASN A 20 -14.86 -1.56 2.83
CA ASN A 20 -14.80 -2.02 4.22
C ASN A 20 -13.99 -1.08 5.12
N LEU A 21 -12.91 -0.50 4.62
CA LEU A 21 -12.16 0.49 5.42
C LEU A 21 -13.00 1.74 5.65
N GLU A 22 -13.65 2.25 4.61
CA GLU A 22 -14.46 3.46 4.75
C GLU A 22 -15.68 3.23 5.64
N LEU A 23 -16.28 2.04 5.56
CA LEU A 23 -17.41 1.68 6.43
C LEU A 23 -17.02 1.66 7.90
N SER A 24 -15.78 1.27 8.21
CA SER A 24 -15.32 1.23 9.60
C SER A 24 -15.10 2.61 10.22
N GLY A 25 -15.11 3.66 9.41
CA GLY A 25 -14.83 5.03 9.86
C GLY A 25 -13.34 5.31 9.98
N ASN A 26 -12.97 6.56 9.96
CA ASN A 26 -11.60 7.04 10.12
C ASN A 26 -10.66 6.81 8.93
N TYR A 27 -11.16 6.27 7.82
CA TYR A 27 -10.36 6.03 6.63
C TYR A 27 -11.02 6.62 5.39
N GLU A 28 -10.18 7.19 4.53
CA GLU A 28 -10.56 7.58 3.18
C GLU A 28 -9.64 6.81 2.24
N VAL A 29 -10.17 6.10 1.25
CA VAL A 29 -9.38 5.23 0.39
C VAL A 29 -9.39 5.72 -1.05
N VAL A 30 -8.21 5.90 -1.62
CA VAL A 30 -8.00 6.22 -3.03
C VAL A 30 -7.52 4.94 -3.72
N ILE A 31 -8.06 4.63 -4.87
CA ILE A 31 -7.73 3.42 -5.62
C ILE A 31 -6.93 3.76 -6.87
N ALA A 32 -5.87 2.99 -7.13
CA ALA A 32 -5.19 2.97 -8.42
C ALA A 32 -5.00 1.51 -8.82
N ASN A 33 -5.43 1.15 -10.02
CA ASN A 33 -5.38 -0.24 -10.48
C ASN A 33 -4.20 -0.53 -11.41
N ARG A 34 -3.25 0.41 -11.50
CA ARG A 34 -2.00 0.25 -12.25
C ARG A 34 -0.89 0.98 -11.51
N GLY A 35 0.34 0.46 -11.67
CA GLY A 35 1.50 1.06 -11.01
C GLY A 35 1.72 2.52 -11.37
N LYS A 36 1.62 2.86 -12.65
CA LYS A 36 1.82 4.23 -13.12
C LYS A 36 0.80 5.19 -12.51
N ASP A 37 -0.46 4.78 -12.48
CA ASP A 37 -1.53 5.60 -11.88
C ASP A 37 -1.33 5.73 -10.37
N GLY A 38 -0.83 4.68 -9.73
CA GLY A 38 -0.52 4.70 -8.31
C GLY A 38 0.55 5.73 -7.96
N ILE A 39 1.60 5.80 -8.76
CA ILE A 39 2.67 6.78 -8.55
C ILE A 39 2.12 8.20 -8.68
N LYS A 40 1.31 8.46 -9.69
CA LYS A 40 0.67 9.76 -9.86
C LYS A 40 -0.26 10.10 -8.70
N SER A 41 -1.06 9.12 -8.27
CA SER A 41 -1.99 9.32 -7.16
C SER A 41 -1.26 9.61 -5.85
N ALA A 42 -0.14 8.92 -5.60
CA ALA A 42 0.65 9.16 -4.40
C ALA A 42 1.16 10.60 -4.33
N SER A 43 1.68 11.11 -5.45
CA SER A 43 2.17 12.48 -5.53
C SER A 43 1.04 13.50 -5.40
N ARG A 44 -0.11 13.21 -6.01
CA ARG A 44 -1.25 14.12 -6.07
C ARG A 44 -2.03 14.18 -4.76
N HIS A 45 -2.35 13.03 -4.20
CA HIS A 45 -3.23 12.93 -3.03
C HIS A 45 -2.47 12.91 -1.70
N LYS A 46 -1.18 12.64 -1.73
CA LYS A 46 -0.31 12.60 -0.54
C LYS A 46 -0.96 11.77 0.58
N PRO A 47 -1.19 10.47 0.33
CA PRO A 47 -1.82 9.62 1.35
C PRO A 47 -0.93 9.47 2.58
N ASP A 48 -1.54 9.08 3.68
CA ASP A 48 -0.82 8.78 4.90
C ASP A 48 -0.08 7.46 4.81
N ILE A 49 -0.60 6.52 3.99
CA ILE A 49 -0.01 5.20 3.82
C ILE A 49 -0.42 4.64 2.45
N ILE A 50 0.44 3.80 1.88
CA ILE A 50 0.20 3.13 0.61
C ILE A 50 0.18 1.62 0.81
N LEU A 51 -0.85 0.96 0.25
CA LEU A 51 -0.93 -0.50 0.14
C LEU A 51 -0.58 -0.83 -1.30
N LEU A 52 0.44 -1.67 -1.52
CA LEU A 52 1.02 -1.87 -2.84
C LEU A 52 1.14 -3.35 -3.17
N ASP A 53 0.42 -3.77 -4.20
CA ASP A 53 0.50 -5.14 -4.72
C ASP A 53 1.86 -5.38 -5.38
N ILE A 54 2.42 -6.57 -5.18
CA ILE A 54 3.72 -6.93 -5.74
C ILE A 54 3.60 -7.30 -7.21
N MET A 55 2.62 -8.16 -7.55
CA MET A 55 2.49 -8.70 -8.90
C MET A 55 1.45 -7.95 -9.70
N MET A 56 1.90 -7.06 -10.57
CA MET A 56 1.02 -6.32 -11.48
C MET A 56 1.62 -6.36 -12.90
N PRO A 57 0.76 -6.29 -13.94
CA PRO A 57 1.28 -6.22 -15.31
C PRO A 57 1.98 -4.89 -15.57
N GLN A 58 2.91 -4.89 -16.51
CA GLN A 58 3.67 -3.71 -16.99
C GLN A 58 4.65 -3.15 -15.99
N MET A 59 4.23 -2.85 -14.76
CA MET A 59 5.11 -2.33 -13.73
C MET A 59 4.74 -3.02 -12.41
N ASP A 60 5.65 -3.83 -11.88
CA ASP A 60 5.39 -4.56 -10.64
C ASP A 60 5.56 -3.68 -9.41
N GLY A 61 5.18 -4.22 -8.24
CA GLY A 61 5.21 -3.46 -6.99
C GLY A 61 6.60 -3.00 -6.58
N PHE A 62 7.63 -3.79 -6.87
CA PHE A 62 9.01 -3.38 -6.53
C PHE A 62 9.45 -2.19 -7.37
N GLN A 63 9.06 -2.15 -8.64
CA GLN A 63 9.36 -1.02 -9.51
C GLN A 63 8.61 0.23 -9.06
N VAL A 64 7.35 0.08 -8.66
CA VAL A 64 6.56 1.20 -8.10
C VAL A 64 7.22 1.72 -6.83
N LEU A 65 7.59 0.81 -5.92
CA LEU A 65 8.24 1.17 -4.66
C LEU A 65 9.51 1.96 -4.90
N GLU A 66 10.35 1.51 -5.83
CA GLU A 66 11.59 2.20 -6.18
C GLU A 66 11.30 3.64 -6.62
N LYS A 67 10.32 3.82 -7.51
CA LYS A 67 9.97 5.16 -8.00
C LYS A 67 9.42 6.05 -6.89
N LEU A 68 8.59 5.49 -6.01
CA LEU A 68 8.06 6.25 -4.88
C LEU A 68 9.19 6.72 -3.94
N LYS A 69 10.19 5.88 -3.71
CA LYS A 69 11.28 6.20 -2.79
C LYS A 69 12.34 7.11 -3.40
N LYS A 70 12.34 7.29 -4.71
CA LYS A 70 13.22 8.24 -5.40
C LYS A 70 12.60 9.63 -5.59
N ASN A 71 11.31 9.79 -5.29
CA ASN A 71 10.61 11.06 -5.48
C ASN A 71 10.47 11.77 -4.13
N PRO A 72 11.00 13.00 -3.99
CA PRO A 72 10.89 13.75 -2.74
C PRO A 72 9.46 13.94 -2.24
N LYS A 73 8.48 13.97 -3.15
CA LYS A 73 7.07 14.16 -2.79
C LYS A 73 6.46 12.91 -2.13
N THR A 74 7.03 11.73 -2.36
CA THR A 74 6.45 10.47 -1.91
C THR A 74 7.37 9.64 -1.05
N VAL A 75 8.64 10.01 -0.94
CA VAL A 75 9.66 9.20 -0.26
C VAL A 75 9.31 8.92 1.21
N ALA A 76 8.64 9.84 1.88
CA ALA A 76 8.33 9.70 3.30
C ALA A 76 7.04 8.92 3.57
N ILE A 77 6.26 8.61 2.53
CA ILE A 77 4.99 7.90 2.72
C ILE A 77 5.27 6.42 2.99
N PRO A 78 4.80 5.87 4.12
CA PRO A 78 5.02 4.45 4.42
C PRO A 78 4.26 3.55 3.45
N VAL A 79 4.87 2.43 3.09
CA VAL A 79 4.32 1.47 2.14
C VAL A 79 4.23 0.09 2.78
N ILE A 80 3.06 -0.53 2.70
CA ILE A 80 2.85 -1.93 3.08
C ILE A 80 2.67 -2.71 1.78
N MET A 81 3.47 -3.77 1.58
CA MET A 81 3.37 -4.61 0.38
C MET A 81 2.26 -5.65 0.57
N LEU A 82 1.51 -5.91 -0.50
CA LEU A 82 0.49 -6.97 -0.53
C LEU A 82 1.06 -8.13 -1.35
N SER A 83 1.26 -9.28 -0.72
CA SER A 83 1.99 -10.41 -1.28
C SER A 83 1.08 -11.61 -1.48
N ALA A 84 1.17 -12.28 -2.63
CA ALA A 84 0.58 -13.60 -2.80
C ALA A 84 1.49 -14.63 -2.12
N LYS A 85 0.94 -15.79 -1.74
CA LYS A 85 1.72 -16.85 -1.08
C LYS A 85 2.92 -17.32 -1.89
N ALA A 86 2.83 -17.22 -3.23
CA ALA A 86 3.87 -17.69 -4.14
C ALA A 86 4.99 -16.68 -4.37
N ASP A 87 4.89 -15.47 -3.80
CA ASP A 87 5.89 -14.45 -4.01
C ASP A 87 7.19 -14.78 -3.30
N ASP A 88 8.29 -14.32 -3.89
CA ASP A 88 9.63 -14.60 -3.41
C ASP A 88 9.96 -13.82 -2.13
N ASP A 89 10.13 -14.53 -1.02
CA ASP A 89 10.50 -13.96 0.27
C ASP A 89 11.80 -13.17 0.23
N SER A 90 12.75 -13.60 -0.62
CA SER A 90 14.04 -12.91 -0.74
C SER A 90 13.86 -11.49 -1.23
N LYS A 91 12.98 -11.30 -2.22
CA LYS A 91 12.68 -9.97 -2.75
C LYS A 91 11.96 -9.11 -1.72
N LEU A 92 11.05 -9.71 -0.94
CA LEU A 92 10.35 -9.01 0.12
C LEU A 92 11.31 -8.51 1.20
N LYS A 93 12.26 -9.35 1.58
CA LYS A 93 13.28 -8.98 2.57
C LYS A 93 14.20 -7.88 2.06
N ALA A 94 14.60 -7.97 0.80
CA ALA A 94 15.44 -6.93 0.19
C ALA A 94 14.68 -5.60 0.13
N ALA A 95 13.39 -5.63 -0.21
CA ALA A 95 12.56 -4.44 -0.27
C ALA A 95 12.21 -3.89 1.12
N GLY A 96 12.42 -4.68 2.16
CA GLY A 96 12.12 -4.28 3.54
C GLY A 96 12.86 -3.03 4.00
N LEU A 97 13.96 -2.68 3.33
CA LEU A 97 14.67 -1.42 3.60
C LEU A 97 13.85 -0.19 3.19
N TYR A 98 12.85 -0.37 2.34
CA TYR A 98 12.09 0.72 1.73
C TYR A 98 10.58 0.63 2.02
N ASN A 99 10.12 -0.39 2.75
CA ASN A 99 8.72 -0.55 3.12
C ASN A 99 8.57 -0.86 4.61
N GLU A 100 7.34 -0.78 5.12
CA GLU A 100 7.03 -1.00 6.53
C GLU A 100 6.56 -2.43 6.81
N GLY A 101 6.69 -3.33 5.84
CA GLY A 101 6.30 -4.71 6.00
C GLY A 101 5.36 -5.18 4.91
N TYR A 102 4.79 -6.35 5.09
CA TYR A 102 3.88 -6.91 4.08
C TYR A 102 2.75 -7.69 4.72
N LEU A 103 1.69 -7.88 3.94
CA LEU A 103 0.56 -8.74 4.29
C LEU A 103 0.37 -9.75 3.17
N VAL A 104 0.04 -10.99 3.51
CA VAL A 104 -0.18 -12.05 2.54
C VAL A 104 -1.66 -12.12 2.17
N LYS A 105 -1.94 -12.19 0.87
CA LYS A 105 -3.31 -12.36 0.38
C LYS A 105 -3.81 -13.78 0.66
N PRO A 106 -5.09 -13.99 0.93
CA PRO A 106 -6.18 -13.01 0.86
C PRO A 106 -6.17 -12.06 2.05
N VAL A 107 -6.47 -10.78 1.79
CA VAL A 107 -6.43 -9.73 2.81
C VAL A 107 -7.69 -9.78 3.65
N GLN A 108 -7.50 -9.83 4.98
CA GLN A 108 -8.60 -9.70 5.94
C GLN A 108 -8.60 -8.28 6.47
N ILE A 109 -9.78 -7.64 6.50
CA ILE A 109 -9.90 -6.23 6.85
C ILE A 109 -9.37 -5.92 8.25
N ASP A 110 -9.66 -6.77 9.23
CA ASP A 110 -9.19 -6.53 10.61
C ASP A 110 -7.66 -6.57 10.69
N ASN A 111 -7.02 -7.50 9.97
CA ASN A 111 -5.56 -7.58 9.92
C ASN A 111 -4.97 -6.38 9.21
N LEU A 112 -5.63 -5.94 8.15
CA LEU A 112 -5.18 -4.77 7.37
C LEU A 112 -5.26 -3.50 8.23
N LYS A 113 -6.38 -3.30 8.92
CA LYS A 113 -6.55 -2.15 9.82
C LYS A 113 -5.48 -2.15 10.92
N ALA A 114 -5.26 -3.31 11.54
CA ALA A 114 -4.26 -3.44 12.60
C ALA A 114 -2.87 -3.08 12.08
N LYS A 115 -2.52 -3.53 10.87
CA LYS A 115 -1.22 -3.23 10.28
C LYS A 115 -1.08 -1.76 9.95
N ILE A 116 -2.10 -1.15 9.36
CA ILE A 116 -2.11 0.28 9.06
C ILE A 116 -1.93 1.08 10.35
N ASP A 117 -2.71 0.77 11.37
CA ASP A 117 -2.66 1.48 12.64
C ASP A 117 -1.29 1.34 13.29
N GLN A 118 -0.73 0.13 13.27
CA GLN A 118 0.60 -0.12 13.82
C GLN A 118 1.67 0.73 13.14
N VAL A 119 1.65 0.79 11.83
CA VAL A 119 2.63 1.55 11.06
C VAL A 119 2.49 3.05 11.33
N LEU A 120 1.26 3.56 11.30
CA LEU A 120 1.02 5.00 11.48
C LEU A 120 1.29 5.45 12.92
N GLU A 121 0.99 4.62 13.89
CA GLU A 121 1.27 4.92 15.29
C GLU A 121 2.77 4.96 15.59
N ARG A 122 3.55 4.08 14.95
CA ARG A 122 5.00 4.08 15.06
C ARG A 122 5.61 5.37 14.53
N ARG A 123 5.04 5.90 13.45
CA ARG A 123 5.55 7.12 12.81
C ARG A 123 5.11 8.37 13.55
N ASN A 124 3.98 8.30 14.27
CA ASN A 124 3.40 9.41 15.00
C ASN A 124 3.01 8.93 16.40
N PRO A 125 4.00 8.65 17.27
CA PRO A 125 3.74 8.01 18.57
C PRO A 125 2.90 8.85 19.53
N ASP A 126 2.76 10.13 19.26
CA ASP A 126 1.90 11.01 20.06
C ASP A 126 0.53 11.14 19.42
#